data_79288091b70a07486317321f5ebcef63
#
_entry.id   79288091b70a07486317321f5ebcef63
#
_cell.length_a   1.000
_cell.length_b   1.000
_cell.length_c   1.000
_cell.angle_alpha   90.00
_cell.angle_beta   90.00
_cell.angle_gamma   90.00
#
_symmetry.space_group_name_H-M   'P 1'
#
loop_
_entity.id
_entity.type
_entity.pdbx_description
1 polymer ?
#
loop_
_entity_poly.entity_id
_entity_poly.type
_entity_poly.pdbx_seq_one_letter_code
_entity_poly.pdbx_strand_id
1 'polypeptide(L)'
;MRTPMPLDRCSRGFTLIEMVVTLLILSILGGVTAYTISHGARAFIDSRTVVTTLSKLRLASERLAREIRSVRRDPAAPSQYDFNGFPTATGLSFDRLEADGVTVTTVSIDGSTNPITLEYDTPSGAQTLTDQVSNFSLAYYQADGVTAATTTADIAFVEFELVLQDTNGNSYPQRTRVALRNQQ
;
A
#
# COMPACT_ATOMS: atom_id res chain seq x y z
N MET A 1 5.87 -42.07 -78.06
CA MET A 1 6.47 -40.81 -77.64
C MET A 1 5.31 -39.86 -77.25
N ARG A 2 5.13 -39.59 -75.92
CA ARG A 2 4.16 -38.61 -75.43
C ARG A 2 4.94 -37.35 -75.04
N THR A 3 4.67 -36.26 -75.74
CA THR A 3 5.21 -34.92 -75.43
C THR A 3 4.52 -34.39 -74.16
N PRO A 4 5.27 -33.87 -73.19
CA PRO A 4 4.69 -33.23 -72.00
C PRO A 4 4.12 -31.86 -72.38
N MET A 5 2.92 -31.57 -71.93
CA MET A 5 2.19 -30.34 -72.08
C MET A 5 2.78 -29.30 -71.13
N PRO A 6 3.18 -28.08 -71.58
CA PRO A 6 3.66 -27.04 -70.71
C PRO A 6 2.50 -26.49 -69.91
N LEU A 7 2.67 -26.46 -68.57
CA LEU A 7 1.76 -25.77 -67.65
C LEU A 7 2.05 -24.26 -67.74
N ASP A 8 1.20 -23.55 -68.47
CA ASP A 8 1.20 -22.10 -68.48
C ASP A 8 0.88 -21.57 -67.06
N ARG A 9 1.92 -21.15 -66.35
CA ARG A 9 1.78 -20.37 -65.11
C ARG A 9 1.34 -18.96 -65.50
N CYS A 10 0.03 -18.69 -65.46
CA CYS A 10 -0.49 -17.34 -65.53
C CYS A 10 0.04 -16.54 -64.36
N SER A 11 1.14 -15.82 -64.52
CA SER A 11 1.62 -14.82 -63.56
C SER A 11 0.70 -13.60 -63.67
N ARG A 12 -0.35 -13.55 -62.83
CA ARG A 12 -1.16 -12.35 -62.68
C ARG A 12 -0.32 -11.33 -61.89
N GLY A 13 0.10 -10.26 -62.55
CA GLY A 13 0.71 -9.12 -61.89
C GLY A 13 -0.30 -8.30 -61.09
N PHE A 14 0.13 -7.72 -59.96
CA PHE A 14 -0.68 -6.79 -59.19
C PHE A 14 -1.00 -5.52 -59.98
N THR A 15 -2.24 -5.07 -59.87
CA THR A 15 -2.65 -3.79 -60.44
C THR A 15 -2.22 -2.63 -59.51
N LEU A 16 -1.94 -1.46 -60.07
CA LEU A 16 -1.57 -0.28 -59.30
C LEU A 16 -2.62 0.11 -58.27
N ILE A 17 -3.91 -0.05 -58.58
CA ILE A 17 -5.02 0.24 -57.66
C ILE A 17 -5.06 -0.73 -56.53
N GLU A 18 -4.77 -2.00 -56.77
CA GLU A 18 -4.74 -3.03 -55.72
C GLU A 18 -3.61 -2.74 -54.69
N MET A 19 -2.46 -2.29 -55.14
CA MET A 19 -1.37 -1.84 -54.26
C MET A 19 -1.80 -0.65 -53.40
N VAL A 20 -2.46 0.35 -53.96
CA VAL A 20 -2.94 1.53 -53.26
C VAL A 20 -3.96 1.17 -52.20
N VAL A 21 -4.95 0.32 -52.56
CA VAL A 21 -6.01 -0.15 -51.65
C VAL A 21 -5.43 -1.00 -50.53
N THR A 22 -4.51 -1.90 -50.82
CA THR A 22 -3.88 -2.74 -49.77
C THR A 22 -3.03 -1.91 -48.80
N LEU A 23 -2.27 -0.89 -49.27
CA LEU A 23 -1.53 0.02 -48.38
C LEU A 23 -2.47 0.86 -47.52
N LEU A 24 -3.59 1.32 -48.05
CA LEU A 24 -4.59 2.08 -47.30
C LEU A 24 -5.19 1.21 -46.17
N ILE A 25 -5.62 -0.01 -46.49
CA ILE A 25 -6.17 -0.93 -45.48
C ILE A 25 -5.11 -1.27 -44.42
N LEU A 26 -3.88 -1.55 -44.84
CA LEU A 26 -2.78 -1.86 -43.93
C LEU A 26 -2.45 -0.68 -42.99
N SER A 27 -2.53 0.55 -43.48
CA SER A 27 -2.31 1.76 -42.69
C SER A 27 -3.39 1.95 -41.62
N ILE A 28 -4.66 1.74 -41.99
CA ILE A 28 -5.77 1.83 -41.02
C ILE A 28 -5.64 0.73 -39.97
N LEU A 29 -5.40 -0.52 -40.40
CA LEU A 29 -5.27 -1.65 -39.50
C LEU A 29 -4.08 -1.49 -38.54
N GLY A 30 -2.94 -1.01 -39.06
CA GLY A 30 -1.75 -0.70 -38.29
C GLY A 30 -2.02 0.38 -37.22
N GLY A 31 -2.72 1.45 -37.60
CA GLY A 31 -3.10 2.52 -36.68
C GLY A 31 -3.99 2.06 -35.55
N VAL A 32 -5.03 1.28 -35.85
CA VAL A 32 -5.95 0.72 -34.84
C VAL A 32 -5.20 -0.24 -33.90
N THR A 33 -4.33 -1.07 -34.45
CA THR A 33 -3.54 -2.02 -33.65
C THR A 33 -2.59 -1.28 -32.70
N ALA A 34 -1.86 -0.29 -33.19
CA ALA A 34 -0.95 0.51 -32.37
C ALA A 34 -1.70 1.25 -31.22
N TYR A 35 -2.86 1.81 -31.54
CA TYR A 35 -3.72 2.46 -30.53
C TYR A 35 -4.16 1.47 -29.43
N THR A 36 -4.67 0.30 -29.83
CA THR A 36 -5.12 -0.72 -28.89
C THR A 36 -4.00 -1.22 -27.95
N ILE A 37 -2.81 -1.48 -28.52
CA ILE A 37 -1.64 -1.90 -27.75
C ILE A 37 -1.23 -0.82 -26.75
N SER A 38 -1.19 0.44 -27.19
CA SER A 38 -0.80 1.56 -26.32
C SER A 38 -1.77 1.74 -25.14
N HIS A 39 -3.08 1.66 -25.39
CA HIS A 39 -4.10 1.72 -24.33
C HIS A 39 -4.04 0.53 -23.39
N GLY A 40 -3.87 -0.67 -23.91
CA GLY A 40 -3.70 -1.88 -23.11
C GLY A 40 -2.48 -1.82 -22.20
N ALA A 41 -1.35 -1.32 -22.70
CA ALA A 41 -0.13 -1.14 -21.91
C ALA A 41 -0.33 -0.13 -20.76
N ARG A 42 -0.98 1.01 -21.02
CA ARG A 42 -1.29 2.00 -19.98
C ARG A 42 -2.21 1.41 -18.91
N ALA A 43 -3.31 0.78 -19.29
CA ALA A 43 -4.23 0.14 -18.35
C ALA A 43 -3.52 -0.92 -17.47
N PHE A 44 -2.57 -1.64 -18.02
CA PHE A 44 -1.78 -2.61 -17.27
C PHE A 44 -0.84 -1.94 -16.25
N ILE A 45 -0.19 -0.83 -16.63
CA ILE A 45 0.68 -0.06 -15.71
C ILE A 45 -0.15 0.53 -14.57
N ASP A 46 -1.31 1.14 -14.88
CA ASP A 46 -2.20 1.71 -13.88
C ASP A 46 -2.70 0.66 -12.90
N SER A 47 -3.10 -0.51 -13.41
CA SER A 47 -3.50 -1.65 -12.58
C SER A 47 -2.39 -2.12 -11.62
N ARG A 48 -1.15 -2.18 -12.10
CA ARG A 48 0.01 -2.52 -11.26
C ARG A 48 0.25 -1.49 -10.16
N THR A 49 0.13 -0.21 -10.47
CA THR A 49 0.30 0.88 -9.51
C THR A 49 -0.73 0.76 -8.38
N VAL A 50 -2.00 0.55 -8.71
CA VAL A 50 -3.08 0.33 -7.74
C VAL A 50 -2.77 -0.87 -6.83
N VAL A 51 -2.45 -2.03 -7.40
CA VAL A 51 -2.16 -3.25 -6.63
C VAL A 51 -0.96 -3.04 -5.70
N THR A 52 0.09 -2.37 -6.17
CA THR A 52 1.28 -2.11 -5.35
C THR A 52 0.95 -1.18 -4.18
N THR A 53 0.20 -0.10 -4.41
CA THR A 53 -0.20 0.85 -3.36
C THR A 53 -1.11 0.19 -2.33
N LEU A 54 -2.09 -0.61 -2.76
CA LEU A 54 -2.96 -1.37 -1.85
C LEU A 54 -2.19 -2.41 -1.04
N SER A 55 -1.20 -3.07 -1.63
CA SER A 55 -0.35 -4.03 -0.92
C SER A 55 0.51 -3.34 0.15
N LYS A 56 1.09 -2.17 -0.15
CA LYS A 56 1.80 -1.33 0.82
C LYS A 56 0.88 -0.91 1.96
N LEU A 57 -0.32 -0.41 1.63
CA LEU A 57 -1.33 0.03 2.60
C LEU A 57 -1.69 -1.08 3.56
N ARG A 58 -1.99 -2.26 3.03
CA ARG A 58 -2.34 -3.43 3.84
C ARG A 58 -1.19 -3.86 4.75
N LEU A 59 0.03 -3.98 4.21
CA LEU A 59 1.20 -4.39 4.99
C LEU A 59 1.51 -3.41 6.11
N ALA A 60 1.48 -2.09 5.81
CA ALA A 60 1.71 -1.05 6.80
C ALA A 60 0.63 -1.08 7.89
N SER A 61 -0.64 -1.22 7.52
CA SER A 61 -1.75 -1.27 8.48
C SER A 61 -1.70 -2.53 9.36
N GLU A 62 -1.35 -3.68 8.80
CA GLU A 62 -1.18 -4.92 9.57
C GLU A 62 0.00 -4.81 10.56
N ARG A 63 1.10 -4.17 10.13
CA ARG A 63 2.27 -3.96 11.01
C ARG A 63 1.95 -2.97 12.12
N LEU A 64 1.34 -1.81 11.80
CA LEU A 64 0.89 -0.84 12.81
C LEU A 64 -0.05 -1.49 13.83
N ALA A 65 -1.06 -2.22 13.38
CA ALA A 65 -1.99 -2.89 14.26
C ALA A 65 -1.31 -3.93 15.15
N ARG A 66 -0.27 -4.60 14.68
CA ARG A 66 0.50 -5.58 15.46
C ARG A 66 1.34 -4.89 16.52
N GLU A 67 2.07 -3.84 16.14
CA GLU A 67 2.90 -3.08 17.09
C GLU A 67 2.02 -2.44 18.19
N ILE A 68 0.91 -1.81 17.83
CA ILE A 68 0.00 -1.19 18.81
C ILE A 68 -0.59 -2.24 19.77
N ARG A 69 -0.87 -3.47 19.32
CA ARG A 69 -1.35 -4.54 20.21
C ARG A 69 -0.30 -5.04 21.19
N SER A 70 0.98 -4.79 20.90
CA SER A 70 2.08 -5.25 21.74
C SER A 70 2.39 -4.31 22.93
N VAL A 71 1.66 -3.20 23.06
CA VAL A 71 1.79 -2.29 24.21
C VAL A 71 1.62 -3.09 25.50
N ARG A 72 2.63 -3.02 26.38
CA ARG A 72 2.58 -3.70 27.69
C ARG A 72 1.75 -2.92 28.70
N ARG A 73 1.41 -3.60 29.80
CA ARG A 73 0.89 -2.94 31.01
C ARG A 73 2.03 -2.23 31.74
N ASP A 74 1.72 -1.06 32.28
CA ASP A 74 2.66 -0.33 33.13
C ASP A 74 2.92 -1.16 34.42
N PRO A 75 4.17 -1.56 34.70
CA PRO A 75 4.49 -2.35 35.89
C PRO A 75 4.23 -1.58 37.19
N ALA A 76 4.25 -0.24 37.18
CA ALA A 76 3.93 0.59 38.32
C ALA A 76 2.41 0.80 38.51
N ALA A 77 1.65 0.71 37.42
CA ALA A 77 0.19 0.89 37.40
C ALA A 77 -0.48 -0.15 36.46
N PRO A 78 -0.67 -1.42 36.92
CA PRO A 78 -1.12 -2.52 36.05
C PRO A 78 -2.51 -2.35 35.41
N SER A 79 -3.29 -1.37 35.86
CA SER A 79 -4.55 -0.99 35.23
C SER A 79 -4.38 -0.15 33.97
N GLN A 80 -3.19 0.38 33.70
CA GLN A 80 -2.85 1.28 32.62
C GLN A 80 -1.91 0.61 31.63
N TYR A 81 -1.81 1.18 30.42
CA TYR A 81 -0.82 0.79 29.42
C TYR A 81 0.39 1.71 29.47
N ASP A 82 1.57 1.17 29.18
CA ASP A 82 2.86 1.84 29.28
C ASP A 82 3.16 2.70 28.06
N PHE A 83 2.58 3.91 28.05
CA PHE A 83 2.83 4.91 27.03
C PHE A 83 3.87 5.91 27.52
N ASN A 84 4.83 6.24 26.68
CA ASN A 84 5.87 7.23 26.93
C ASN A 84 5.34 8.66 26.69
N GLY A 85 4.44 9.11 27.58
CA GLY A 85 3.71 10.37 27.48
C GLY A 85 2.37 10.22 26.76
N PHE A 86 1.55 11.29 26.76
CA PHE A 86 0.27 11.28 26.07
C PHE A 86 0.51 11.32 24.56
N PRO A 87 -0.03 10.35 23.79
CA PRO A 87 0.23 10.27 22.36
C PRO A 87 -0.40 11.43 21.60
N THR A 88 0.19 11.79 20.47
CA THR A 88 -0.30 12.87 19.58
C THR A 88 -1.23 12.32 18.49
N ALA A 89 -1.80 13.23 17.69
CA ALA A 89 -2.61 12.83 16.55
C ALA A 89 -1.81 12.14 15.42
N THR A 90 -0.47 12.23 15.43
CA THR A 90 0.39 11.65 14.39
C THR A 90 1.53 10.83 14.95
N GLY A 91 1.69 10.78 16.27
CA GLY A 91 2.81 10.11 16.94
C GLY A 91 2.38 9.34 18.17
N LEU A 92 3.01 8.19 18.37
CA LEU A 92 2.74 7.27 19.47
C LEU A 92 4.05 6.62 19.91
N SER A 93 4.38 6.71 21.21
CA SER A 93 5.52 6.00 21.80
C SER A 93 5.08 5.18 23.01
N PHE A 94 5.54 3.94 23.08
CA PHE A 94 5.14 2.99 24.12
C PHE A 94 6.20 1.92 24.34
N ASP A 95 6.09 1.25 25.47
CA ASP A 95 6.94 0.11 25.79
C ASP A 95 6.22 -1.21 25.53
N ARG A 96 6.96 -2.17 24.99
CA ARG A 96 6.52 -3.55 24.82
C ARG A 96 7.47 -4.52 25.51
N LEU A 97 6.95 -5.65 25.94
CA LEU A 97 7.71 -6.76 26.47
C LEU A 97 8.10 -7.70 25.31
N GLU A 98 9.37 -8.05 25.21
CA GLU A 98 9.84 -9.00 24.21
C GLU A 98 9.43 -10.45 24.57
N ALA A 99 9.60 -11.36 23.61
CA ALA A 99 9.21 -12.75 23.76
C ALA A 99 9.96 -13.52 24.88
N ASP A 100 11.07 -12.97 25.36
CA ASP A 100 11.83 -13.50 26.51
C ASP A 100 11.15 -13.22 27.86
N GLY A 101 10.13 -12.36 27.87
CA GLY A 101 9.41 -11.97 29.08
C GLY A 101 10.19 -11.07 30.03
N VAL A 102 11.34 -10.56 29.65
CA VAL A 102 12.24 -9.74 30.49
C VAL A 102 12.66 -8.45 29.79
N THR A 103 13.05 -8.55 28.54
CA THR A 103 13.52 -7.38 27.76
C THR A 103 12.37 -6.46 27.41
N VAL A 104 12.55 -5.19 27.65
CA VAL A 104 11.61 -4.14 27.28
C VAL A 104 12.19 -3.35 26.13
N THR A 105 11.39 -3.13 25.10
CA THR A 105 11.75 -2.35 23.91
C THR A 105 10.78 -1.18 23.78
N THR A 106 11.32 0.04 23.70
CA THR A 106 10.51 1.21 23.35
C THR A 106 10.28 1.24 21.86
N VAL A 107 9.02 1.41 21.48
CA VAL A 107 8.55 1.51 20.10
C VAL A 107 7.98 2.91 19.88
N SER A 108 8.48 3.62 18.89
CA SER A 108 7.99 4.93 18.50
C SER A 108 7.49 4.92 17.07
N ILE A 109 6.27 5.41 16.86
CA ILE A 109 5.64 5.61 15.57
C ILE A 109 5.57 7.10 15.30
N ASP A 110 6.15 7.55 14.20
CA ASP A 110 6.07 8.94 13.75
C ASP A 110 5.49 9.01 12.33
N GLY A 111 4.31 9.58 12.25
CA GLY A 111 3.59 9.87 11.00
C GLY A 111 3.40 11.35 10.76
N SER A 112 4.18 12.21 11.43
CA SER A 112 4.14 13.67 11.20
C SER A 112 4.68 14.05 9.82
N THR A 113 5.46 13.17 9.20
CA THR A 113 6.06 13.36 7.88
C THR A 113 5.83 12.14 6.99
N ASN A 114 6.09 12.31 5.68
CA ASN A 114 6.16 11.22 4.72
C ASN A 114 7.65 10.93 4.41
N PRO A 115 8.15 9.73 4.62
CA PRO A 115 7.45 8.49 5.03
C PRO A 115 7.08 8.43 6.52
N ILE A 116 6.10 7.59 6.87
CA ILE A 116 5.87 7.18 8.25
C ILE A 116 7.05 6.32 8.70
N THR A 117 7.56 6.59 9.88
CA THR A 117 8.67 5.84 10.47
C THR A 117 8.24 5.05 11.70
N LEU A 118 8.93 3.95 11.91
CA LEU A 118 8.84 3.09 13.07
C LEU A 118 10.26 2.94 13.64
N GLU A 119 10.44 3.31 14.88
CA GLU A 119 11.72 3.25 15.56
C GLU A 119 11.64 2.33 16.77
N TYR A 120 12.71 1.57 16.98
CA TYR A 120 12.94 0.78 18.17
C TYR A 120 14.19 1.29 18.87
N ASP A 121 14.21 1.25 20.20
CA ASP A 121 15.43 1.59 20.95
C ASP A 121 16.52 0.53 20.78
N THR A 122 16.13 -0.72 20.52
CA THR A 122 17.06 -1.85 20.33
C THR A 122 16.57 -2.81 19.23
N PRO A 123 17.27 -2.91 18.07
CA PRO A 123 18.35 -2.02 17.60
C PRO A 123 17.84 -0.63 17.29
N SER A 124 18.59 0.39 17.67
CA SER A 124 18.19 1.78 17.46
C SER A 124 18.21 2.18 15.99
N GLY A 125 17.26 3.02 15.60
CA GLY A 125 17.16 3.64 14.29
C GLY A 125 15.76 3.62 13.69
N ALA A 126 15.37 4.74 13.13
CA ALA A 126 14.09 4.90 12.46
C ALA A 126 14.06 4.12 11.14
N GLN A 127 13.08 3.25 11.00
CA GLN A 127 12.84 2.47 9.79
C GLN A 127 11.60 2.99 9.07
N THR A 128 11.66 3.12 7.76
CA THR A 128 10.49 3.47 6.95
C THR A 128 9.46 2.35 7.04
N LEU A 129 8.28 2.69 7.54
CA LEU A 129 7.14 1.79 7.56
C LEU A 129 6.45 1.76 6.20
N THR A 130 6.12 2.95 5.68
CA THR A 130 5.52 3.13 4.36
C THR A 130 5.77 4.53 3.84
N ASP A 131 5.84 4.64 2.53
CA ASP A 131 5.92 5.88 1.75
C ASP A 131 4.57 6.20 1.07
N GLN A 132 4.52 7.26 0.30
CA GLN A 132 3.32 7.69 -0.43
C GLN A 132 2.14 8.06 0.49
N VAL A 133 2.45 8.47 1.71
CA VAL A 133 1.44 8.87 2.71
C VAL A 133 0.91 10.25 2.36
N SER A 134 -0.39 10.35 2.14
CA SER A 134 -1.09 11.63 1.98
C SER A 134 -1.75 12.10 3.27
N ASN A 135 -2.15 11.18 4.13
CA ASN A 135 -2.67 11.49 5.47
C ASN A 135 -2.42 10.33 6.42
N PHE A 136 -2.07 10.68 7.68
CA PHE A 136 -1.99 9.74 8.79
C PHE A 136 -2.55 10.41 10.04
N SER A 137 -3.45 9.73 10.73
CA SER A 137 -3.99 10.23 12.00
C SER A 137 -4.24 9.11 12.99
N LEU A 138 -4.06 9.43 14.27
CA LEU A 138 -4.31 8.59 15.43
C LEU A 138 -5.42 9.19 16.28
N ALA A 139 -6.31 8.33 16.77
CA ALA A 139 -7.35 8.70 17.74
C ALA A 139 -7.39 7.64 18.86
N TYR A 140 -7.65 8.11 20.07
CA TYR A 140 -7.57 7.31 21.29
C TYR A 140 -8.92 7.30 21.98
N TYR A 141 -9.38 6.11 22.39
CA TYR A 141 -10.70 5.95 22.98
C TYR A 141 -10.65 5.17 24.29
N GLN A 142 -11.59 5.49 25.16
CA GLN A 142 -11.81 4.80 26.41
C GLN A 142 -12.40 3.39 26.20
N ALA A 143 -12.60 2.67 27.29
CA ALA A 143 -13.11 1.29 27.28
C ALA A 143 -14.52 1.15 26.69
N ASP A 144 -15.30 2.23 26.63
CA ASP A 144 -16.61 2.27 25.95
C ASP A 144 -16.50 2.29 24.43
N GLY A 145 -15.29 2.54 23.89
CA GLY A 145 -15.00 2.61 22.47
C GLY A 145 -15.57 3.83 21.74
N VAL A 146 -16.14 4.80 22.45
CA VAL A 146 -16.79 6.00 21.89
C VAL A 146 -16.20 7.28 22.45
N THR A 147 -15.98 7.34 23.75
CA THR A 147 -15.44 8.53 24.43
C THR A 147 -13.96 8.64 24.14
N ALA A 148 -13.52 9.84 23.68
CA ALA A 148 -12.10 10.11 23.48
C ALA A 148 -11.34 10.03 24.82
N ALA A 149 -10.19 9.38 24.81
CA ALA A 149 -9.30 9.33 25.96
C ALA A 149 -8.62 10.69 26.13
N THR A 150 -8.53 11.16 27.38
CA THR A 150 -7.91 12.43 27.75
C THR A 150 -6.61 12.23 28.55
N THR A 151 -6.41 11.03 29.07
CA THR A 151 -5.20 10.62 29.78
C THR A 151 -4.70 9.28 29.27
N THR A 152 -3.43 8.95 29.49
CA THR A 152 -2.87 7.64 29.12
C THR A 152 -3.58 6.49 29.82
N ALA A 153 -4.07 6.72 31.05
CA ALA A 153 -4.78 5.76 31.85
C ALA A 153 -6.12 5.30 31.23
N ASP A 154 -6.75 6.18 30.46
CA ASP A 154 -8.09 5.95 29.88
C ASP A 154 -8.01 5.25 28.52
N ILE A 155 -6.82 5.13 27.91
CA ILE A 155 -6.66 4.58 26.57
C ILE A 155 -6.91 3.07 26.60
N ALA A 156 -7.99 2.62 25.95
CA ALA A 156 -8.31 1.22 25.74
C ALA A 156 -8.29 0.81 24.27
N PHE A 157 -8.55 1.76 23.38
CA PHE A 157 -8.51 1.56 21.95
C PHE A 157 -7.66 2.65 21.28
N VAL A 158 -6.89 2.24 20.30
CA VAL A 158 -6.18 3.13 19.40
C VAL A 158 -6.75 2.93 17.99
N GLU A 159 -7.21 4.00 17.38
CA GLU A 159 -7.67 3.99 16.00
C GLU A 159 -6.68 4.76 15.15
N PHE A 160 -6.33 4.21 14.02
CA PHE A 160 -5.53 4.94 13.04
C PHE A 160 -6.23 4.97 11.69
N GLU A 161 -6.03 6.08 11.00
CA GLU A 161 -6.40 6.26 9.60
C GLU A 161 -5.12 6.50 8.81
N LEU A 162 -4.90 5.67 7.82
CA LEU A 162 -3.77 5.74 6.89
C LEU A 162 -4.30 5.92 5.48
N VAL A 163 -3.89 6.98 4.81
CA VAL A 163 -4.25 7.27 3.41
C VAL A 163 -2.97 7.28 2.59
N LEU A 164 -2.86 6.34 1.67
CA LEU A 164 -1.79 6.36 0.67
C LEU A 164 -2.29 6.95 -0.63
N GLN A 165 -1.40 7.61 -1.36
CA GLN A 165 -1.68 8.15 -2.68
C GLN A 165 -0.77 7.51 -3.71
N ASP A 166 -1.35 7.03 -4.81
CA ASP A 166 -0.57 6.49 -5.92
C ASP A 166 0.05 7.59 -6.78
N THR A 167 0.88 7.19 -7.73
CA THR A 167 1.56 8.12 -8.66
C THR A 167 0.60 8.83 -9.63
N ASN A 168 -0.64 8.34 -9.75
CA ASN A 168 -1.70 8.92 -10.56
C ASN A 168 -2.58 9.91 -9.76
N GLY A 169 -2.30 10.08 -8.44
CA GLY A 169 -3.04 10.97 -7.57
C GLY A 169 -4.29 10.35 -6.92
N ASN A 170 -4.54 9.05 -7.12
CA ASN A 170 -5.66 8.37 -6.46
C ASN A 170 -5.33 8.08 -5.01
N SER A 171 -6.26 8.35 -4.11
CA SER A 171 -6.11 8.16 -2.66
C SER A 171 -6.83 6.89 -2.20
N TYR A 172 -6.17 6.14 -1.32
CA TYR A 172 -6.65 4.87 -0.76
C TYR A 172 -6.67 4.98 0.76
N PRO A 173 -7.83 5.28 1.38
CA PRO A 173 -7.97 5.36 2.82
C PRO A 173 -8.16 3.97 3.44
N GLN A 174 -7.52 3.75 4.58
CA GLN A 174 -7.77 2.60 5.44
C GLN A 174 -7.83 3.05 6.88
N ARG A 175 -8.93 2.70 7.57
CA ARG A 175 -9.15 2.97 8.98
C ARG A 175 -9.19 1.67 9.74
N THR A 176 -8.46 1.61 10.85
CA THR A 176 -8.37 0.41 11.67
C THR A 176 -8.39 0.79 13.14
N ARG A 177 -9.21 0.10 13.92
CA ARG A 177 -9.25 0.25 15.37
C ARG A 177 -8.65 -0.99 16.04
N VAL A 178 -7.76 -0.75 16.96
CA VAL A 178 -7.03 -1.77 17.71
C VAL A 178 -7.43 -1.68 19.17
N ALA A 179 -7.96 -2.77 19.71
CA ALA A 179 -8.13 -2.91 21.15
C ALA A 179 -6.78 -3.28 21.77
N LEU A 180 -6.38 -2.55 22.78
CA LEU A 180 -5.22 -2.89 23.59
C LEU A 180 -5.57 -4.11 24.44
N ARG A 181 -4.89 -5.21 24.22
CA ARG A 181 -5.08 -6.45 24.97
C ARG A 181 -3.89 -6.65 25.87
N ASN A 182 -4.22 -7.01 27.11
CA ASN A 182 -3.22 -7.49 28.03
C ASN A 182 -2.55 -8.75 27.46
N GLN A 183 -1.32 -8.64 27.05
CA GLN A 183 -0.42 -9.78 26.93
C GLN A 183 0.43 -9.74 28.21
N GLN A 184 0.04 -10.59 29.15
CA GLN A 184 0.87 -10.97 30.27
C GLN A 184 1.89 -12.01 29.81
#